data_899635829dcb93e200830888b09e14d6
#
_entry.id   899635829dcb93e200830888b09e14d6
#
_cell.length_a   1.000
_cell.length_b   1.000
_cell.length_c   1.000
_cell.angle_alpha   90.00
_cell.angle_beta   90.00
_cell.angle_gamma   90.00
#
_symmetry.space_group_name_H-M   'P 1'
#
loop_
_entity.id
_entity.type
_entity.pdbx_description
1 polymer ?
#
loop_
_entity_poly.entity_id
_entity_poly.type
_entity_poly.pdbx_seq_one_letter_code
_entity_poly.pdbx_strand_id
1 'polypeptide(L)'
;RARVVIVGGGFGGIELAKALRNKNVQVVILDKNNFHTFQPLLYQVATAALGTDSIAYPIRQIFGHSKDIFFRMGEVNQIFQAENKLTIENDTLYYDYLVIATGARTNFFGNEGLTISSMPMKTVAEALDLRSLILQNFEKILMISNERKKQSFMNFVIAGAGPTGVELAGALGELKLHIFPVDYPELDLNKMNIYLVQSGDRVLPMFSPQSSERAKRYLEKLGVTVVLNTRVLDFSGDYVQTNTGQDLVARTLI
;
A
#
# COMPACT_ATOMS: atom_id res chain seq x y z
N ARG A 1 32.20 -9.09 -21.00
CA ARG A 1 30.80 -8.67 -21.06
C ARG A 1 30.46 -7.92 -19.77
N ALA A 2 30.05 -6.66 -19.88
CA ALA A 2 29.75 -5.85 -18.71
C ALA A 2 28.56 -6.43 -17.93
N ARG A 3 28.64 -6.39 -16.60
CA ARG A 3 27.59 -6.82 -15.69
C ARG A 3 26.85 -5.61 -15.13
N VAL A 4 25.54 -5.56 -15.38
CA VAL A 4 24.62 -4.60 -14.82
C VAL A 4 23.86 -5.26 -13.66
N VAL A 5 24.03 -4.76 -12.43
CA VAL A 5 23.30 -5.23 -11.27
C VAL A 5 22.18 -4.23 -10.98
N ILE A 6 20.94 -4.73 -10.89
CA ILE A 6 19.75 -3.95 -10.60
C ILE A 6 19.21 -4.39 -9.23
N VAL A 7 19.21 -3.51 -8.26
CA VAL A 7 18.65 -3.76 -6.92
C VAL A 7 17.20 -3.28 -6.89
N GLY A 8 16.27 -4.23 -6.85
CA GLY A 8 14.82 -4.02 -6.86
C GLY A 8 14.15 -4.56 -8.11
N GLY A 9 13.24 -5.52 -7.93
CA GLY A 9 12.37 -6.14 -8.95
C GLY A 9 11.01 -5.44 -9.10
N GLY A 10 10.93 -4.15 -8.72
CA GLY A 10 9.76 -3.31 -8.94
C GLY A 10 9.64 -2.82 -10.38
N PHE A 11 8.74 -1.84 -10.63
CA PHE A 11 8.50 -1.31 -11.97
C PHE A 11 9.78 -0.85 -12.67
N GLY A 12 10.59 -0.02 -12.00
CA GLY A 12 11.82 0.52 -12.60
C GLY A 12 12.84 -0.55 -12.93
N GLY A 13 13.06 -1.51 -12.01
CA GLY A 13 14.03 -2.59 -12.22
C GLY A 13 13.60 -3.55 -13.33
N ILE A 14 12.34 -3.94 -13.39
CA ILE A 14 11.79 -4.82 -14.43
C ILE A 14 11.86 -4.15 -15.80
N GLU A 15 11.44 -2.88 -15.92
CA GLU A 15 11.47 -2.16 -17.19
C GLU A 15 12.91 -1.93 -17.70
N LEU A 16 13.85 -1.60 -16.81
CA LEU A 16 15.25 -1.50 -17.19
C LEU A 16 15.79 -2.87 -17.67
N ALA A 17 15.52 -3.94 -16.96
CA ALA A 17 15.96 -5.27 -17.36
C ALA A 17 15.38 -5.68 -18.71
N LYS A 18 14.11 -5.36 -19.00
CA LYS A 18 13.49 -5.55 -20.31
C LYS A 18 14.20 -4.74 -21.41
N ALA A 19 14.52 -3.47 -21.15
CA ALA A 19 15.22 -2.60 -22.08
C ALA A 19 16.65 -3.07 -22.40
N LEU A 20 17.29 -3.77 -21.46
CA LEU A 20 18.62 -4.37 -21.61
C LEU A 20 18.59 -5.76 -22.26
N ARG A 21 17.42 -6.34 -22.48
CA ARG A 21 17.28 -7.65 -23.16
C ARG A 21 17.92 -7.58 -24.54
N ASN A 22 18.67 -8.61 -24.91
CA ASN A 22 19.40 -8.74 -26.19
C ASN A 22 20.51 -7.68 -26.40
N LYS A 23 20.91 -6.95 -25.36
CA LYS A 23 22.11 -6.11 -25.39
C LYS A 23 23.34 -6.95 -24.98
N ASN A 24 24.55 -6.45 -25.34
CA ASN A 24 25.79 -7.15 -25.00
C ASN A 24 26.21 -6.94 -23.54
N VAL A 25 25.28 -7.17 -22.61
CA VAL A 25 25.49 -7.07 -21.16
C VAL A 25 24.94 -8.30 -20.43
N GLN A 26 25.46 -8.58 -19.25
CA GLN A 26 24.84 -9.50 -18.31
C GLN A 26 24.02 -8.70 -17.30
N VAL A 27 22.73 -9.00 -17.13
CA VAL A 27 21.88 -8.34 -16.14
C VAL A 27 21.63 -9.27 -14.95
N VAL A 28 21.81 -8.77 -13.75
CA VAL A 28 21.45 -9.47 -12.51
C VAL A 28 20.47 -8.62 -11.74
N ILE A 29 19.24 -9.12 -11.56
CA ILE A 29 18.20 -8.49 -10.75
C ILE A 29 18.26 -9.08 -9.36
N LEU A 30 18.33 -8.23 -8.35
CA LEU A 30 18.28 -8.59 -6.93
C LEU A 30 16.98 -8.05 -6.32
N ASP A 31 16.22 -8.90 -5.66
CA ASP A 31 15.07 -8.48 -4.85
C ASP A 31 14.89 -9.43 -3.67
N LYS A 32 14.43 -8.91 -2.55
CA LYS A 32 14.09 -9.70 -1.36
C LYS A 32 12.87 -10.61 -1.59
N ASN A 33 12.01 -10.27 -2.55
CA ASN A 33 10.86 -11.05 -2.97
C ASN A 33 11.15 -11.72 -4.31
N ASN A 34 10.63 -12.92 -4.53
CA ASN A 34 10.74 -13.64 -5.80
C ASN A 34 9.66 -13.27 -6.83
N PHE A 35 8.83 -12.28 -6.52
CA PHE A 35 7.73 -11.82 -7.36
C PHE A 35 7.73 -10.30 -7.52
N HIS A 36 7.25 -9.86 -8.66
CA HIS A 36 6.90 -8.46 -8.93
C HIS A 36 5.46 -8.21 -8.51
N THR A 37 5.22 -7.11 -7.81
CA THR A 37 3.86 -6.70 -7.39
C THR A 37 3.39 -5.51 -8.23
N PHE A 38 2.20 -5.63 -8.81
CA PHE A 38 1.51 -4.49 -9.41
C PHE A 38 0.82 -3.67 -8.31
N GLN A 39 1.61 -2.84 -7.63
CA GLN A 39 1.20 -2.07 -6.44
C GLN A 39 -0.08 -1.22 -6.60
N PRO A 40 -0.39 -0.63 -7.78
CA PRO A 40 -1.63 0.15 -7.95
C PRO A 40 -2.92 -0.61 -7.65
N LEU A 41 -2.90 -1.94 -7.64
CA LEU A 41 -4.08 -2.76 -7.35
C LEU A 41 -4.08 -3.38 -5.95
N LEU A 42 -3.17 -2.98 -5.06
CA LEU A 42 -3.15 -3.47 -3.66
C LEU A 42 -4.45 -3.19 -2.92
N TYR A 43 -5.10 -2.04 -3.17
CA TYR A 43 -6.38 -1.71 -2.55
C TYR A 43 -7.48 -2.72 -2.90
N GLN A 44 -7.46 -3.31 -4.10
CA GLN A 44 -8.41 -4.35 -4.49
C GLN A 44 -8.15 -5.69 -3.79
N VAL A 45 -6.90 -5.98 -3.44
CA VAL A 45 -6.58 -7.14 -2.59
C VAL A 45 -7.05 -6.89 -1.16
N ALA A 46 -6.81 -5.69 -0.63
CA ALA A 46 -7.23 -5.29 0.72
C ALA A 46 -8.76 -5.29 0.90
N THR A 47 -9.51 -5.05 -0.17
CA THR A 47 -10.98 -5.06 -0.19
C THR A 47 -11.58 -6.36 -0.76
N ALA A 48 -10.79 -7.41 -0.93
CA ALA A 48 -11.19 -8.72 -1.44
C ALA A 48 -11.74 -8.73 -2.89
N ALA A 49 -11.58 -7.64 -3.65
CA ALA A 49 -12.00 -7.58 -5.05
C ALA A 49 -11.08 -8.38 -5.99
N LEU A 50 -9.79 -8.55 -5.62
CA LEU A 50 -8.84 -9.35 -6.37
C LEU A 50 -8.08 -10.33 -5.46
N GLY A 51 -7.68 -11.48 -6.04
CA GLY A 51 -6.71 -12.38 -5.44
C GLY A 51 -5.28 -11.84 -5.59
N THR A 52 -4.38 -12.27 -4.72
CA THR A 52 -2.96 -11.88 -4.76
C THR A 52 -2.23 -12.33 -6.01
N ASP A 53 -2.62 -13.46 -6.56
CA ASP A 53 -2.12 -14.05 -7.82
C ASP A 53 -2.39 -13.15 -9.04
N SER A 54 -3.42 -12.32 -8.98
CA SER A 54 -3.75 -11.34 -10.03
C SER A 54 -2.77 -10.17 -10.10
N ILE A 55 -2.05 -9.87 -9.02
CA ILE A 55 -1.17 -8.69 -8.92
C ILE A 55 0.29 -9.02 -8.58
N ALA A 56 0.59 -10.26 -8.17
CA ALA A 56 1.93 -10.73 -7.84
C ALA A 56 2.40 -11.77 -8.86
N TYR A 57 3.43 -11.44 -9.64
CA TYR A 57 3.91 -12.29 -10.72
C TYR A 57 5.38 -12.70 -10.51
N PRO A 58 5.73 -14.01 -10.61
CA PRO A 58 7.09 -14.48 -10.37
C PRO A 58 8.11 -13.82 -11.30
N ILE A 59 9.14 -13.18 -10.73
CA ILE A 59 10.17 -12.46 -11.52
C ILE A 59 10.89 -13.42 -12.49
N ARG A 60 11.12 -14.66 -12.09
CA ARG A 60 11.75 -15.66 -12.97
C ARG A 60 10.93 -15.95 -14.23
N GLN A 61 9.61 -15.90 -14.15
CA GLN A 61 8.74 -16.12 -15.31
C GLN A 61 8.76 -14.95 -16.27
N ILE A 62 8.93 -13.71 -15.77
CA ILE A 62 9.06 -12.51 -16.63
C ILE A 62 10.25 -12.65 -17.59
N PHE A 63 11.33 -13.29 -17.11
CA PHE A 63 12.60 -13.40 -17.85
C PHE A 63 12.99 -14.83 -18.22
N GLY A 64 12.11 -15.81 -18.06
CA GLY A 64 12.38 -17.24 -18.15
C GLY A 64 13.09 -17.73 -19.42
N HIS A 65 12.97 -17.01 -20.54
CA HIS A 65 13.62 -17.29 -21.81
C HIS A 65 14.86 -16.43 -22.13
N SER A 66 15.27 -15.59 -21.18
CA SER A 66 16.41 -14.69 -21.38
C SER A 66 17.71 -15.36 -20.94
N LYS A 67 18.68 -15.45 -21.87
CA LYS A 67 19.99 -16.07 -21.59
C LYS A 67 20.92 -15.16 -20.75
N ASP A 68 20.65 -13.88 -20.71
CA ASP A 68 21.55 -12.84 -20.19
C ASP A 68 20.96 -12.09 -18.98
N ILE A 69 19.74 -12.44 -18.56
CA ILE A 69 19.07 -11.85 -17.39
C ILE A 69 18.92 -12.92 -16.33
N PHE A 70 19.49 -12.65 -15.16
CA PHE A 70 19.50 -13.54 -14.01
C PHE A 70 18.78 -12.88 -12.85
N PHE A 71 17.96 -13.65 -12.15
CA PHE A 71 17.34 -13.21 -10.91
C PHE A 71 18.02 -13.91 -9.71
N ARG A 72 18.28 -13.14 -8.66
CA ARG A 72 18.73 -13.63 -7.35
C ARG A 72 17.82 -13.04 -6.27
N MET A 73 17.23 -13.91 -5.47
CA MET A 73 16.47 -13.49 -4.29
C MET A 73 17.46 -13.24 -3.15
N GLY A 74 17.33 -12.10 -2.49
CA GLY A 74 18.14 -11.73 -1.33
C GLY A 74 18.09 -10.23 -1.07
N GLU A 75 18.43 -9.86 0.15
CA GLU A 75 18.53 -8.47 0.58
C GLU A 75 19.98 -7.98 0.45
N VAL A 76 20.18 -6.80 -0.14
CA VAL A 76 21.49 -6.18 -0.23
C VAL A 76 21.82 -5.56 1.11
N ASN A 77 22.89 -6.03 1.74
CA ASN A 77 23.34 -5.56 3.06
C ASN A 77 24.20 -4.32 2.96
N GLN A 78 25.17 -4.32 2.02
CA GLN A 78 26.12 -3.24 1.88
C GLN A 78 26.60 -3.10 0.43
N ILE A 79 26.90 -1.86 0.04
CA ILE A 79 27.47 -1.50 -1.27
C ILE A 79 28.85 -0.88 -1.02
N PHE A 80 29.87 -1.44 -1.67
CA PHE A 80 31.27 -0.96 -1.66
C PHE A 80 31.56 -0.33 -3.01
N GLN A 81 31.25 0.96 -3.14
CA GLN A 81 31.35 1.68 -4.39
C GLN A 81 32.77 1.71 -4.99
N ALA A 82 33.80 1.89 -4.15
CA ALA A 82 35.18 1.94 -4.60
C ALA A 82 35.69 0.60 -5.19
N GLU A 83 35.04 -0.50 -4.84
CA GLU A 83 35.41 -1.85 -5.28
C GLU A 83 34.41 -2.44 -6.30
N ASN A 84 33.40 -1.68 -6.68
CA ASN A 84 32.32 -2.13 -7.58
C ASN A 84 31.72 -3.48 -7.14
N LYS A 85 31.46 -3.63 -5.84
CA LYS A 85 30.87 -4.83 -5.26
C LYS A 85 29.76 -4.51 -4.28
N LEU A 86 28.88 -5.45 -4.06
CA LEU A 86 27.87 -5.43 -3.00
C LEU A 86 27.79 -6.80 -2.32
N THR A 87 27.24 -6.82 -1.10
CA THR A 87 27.01 -8.06 -0.35
C THR A 87 25.52 -8.35 -0.24
N ILE A 88 25.17 -9.64 -0.36
CA ILE A 88 23.84 -10.19 -0.20
C ILE A 88 23.99 -11.34 0.78
N GLU A 89 23.41 -11.25 1.97
CA GLU A 89 23.62 -12.24 3.03
C GLU A 89 25.13 -12.50 3.25
N ASN A 90 25.62 -13.69 2.89
CA ASN A 90 27.02 -14.09 3.02
C ASN A 90 27.80 -14.08 1.69
N ASP A 91 27.15 -13.66 0.59
CA ASP A 91 27.74 -13.65 -0.73
C ASP A 91 28.15 -12.24 -1.18
N THR A 92 29.15 -12.19 -2.08
CA THR A 92 29.62 -10.96 -2.72
C THR A 92 29.35 -11.00 -4.21
N LEU A 93 28.74 -9.94 -4.73
CA LEU A 93 28.50 -9.76 -6.16
C LEU A 93 29.25 -8.54 -6.69
N TYR A 94 30.07 -8.73 -7.73
CA TYR A 94 30.77 -7.66 -8.44
C TYR A 94 29.95 -7.16 -9.62
N TYR A 95 30.05 -5.87 -9.94
CA TYR A 95 29.34 -5.22 -11.04
C TYR A 95 30.24 -4.22 -11.80
N ASP A 96 29.91 -3.98 -13.05
CA ASP A 96 30.43 -2.84 -13.80
C ASP A 96 29.49 -1.63 -13.67
N TYR A 97 28.18 -1.90 -13.61
CA TYR A 97 27.13 -0.87 -13.41
C TYR A 97 26.17 -1.33 -12.32
N LEU A 98 25.86 -0.42 -11.41
CA LEU A 98 24.86 -0.64 -10.35
C LEU A 98 23.69 0.31 -10.52
N VAL A 99 22.47 -0.23 -10.48
CA VAL A 99 21.23 0.53 -10.52
C VAL A 99 20.42 0.24 -9.27
N ILE A 100 20.09 1.28 -8.52
CA ILE A 100 19.26 1.21 -7.31
C ILE A 100 17.82 1.54 -7.70
N ALA A 101 16.95 0.53 -7.69
CA ALA A 101 15.54 0.61 -8.07
C ALA A 101 14.62 0.07 -6.95
N THR A 102 14.99 0.31 -5.69
CA THR A 102 14.35 -0.25 -4.48
C THR A 102 12.96 0.32 -4.18
N GLY A 103 12.54 1.34 -4.93
CA GLY A 103 11.23 2.00 -4.74
C GLY A 103 11.16 2.83 -3.47
N ALA A 104 9.96 2.94 -2.91
CA ALA A 104 9.69 3.70 -1.69
C ALA A 104 9.00 2.82 -0.65
N ARG A 105 9.11 3.18 0.62
CA ARG A 105 8.40 2.59 1.75
C ARG A 105 7.41 3.59 2.34
N THR A 106 6.48 3.13 3.16
CA THR A 106 5.59 4.00 3.92
C THR A 106 6.40 4.92 4.82
N ASN A 107 6.06 6.21 4.81
CA ASN A 107 6.71 7.22 5.63
C ASN A 107 5.73 7.70 6.71
N PHE A 108 6.08 7.46 7.96
CA PHE A 108 5.32 7.90 9.13
C PHE A 108 5.84 9.22 9.72
N PHE A 109 6.74 9.91 9.02
CA PHE A 109 7.30 11.21 9.41
C PHE A 109 7.93 11.21 10.82
N GLY A 110 8.52 10.09 11.23
CA GLY A 110 9.15 9.92 12.54
C GLY A 110 8.16 9.61 13.69
N ASN A 111 6.89 9.39 13.40
CA ASN A 111 5.91 9.00 14.41
C ASN A 111 5.96 7.47 14.63
N GLU A 112 6.65 7.04 15.69
CA GLU A 112 6.78 5.63 16.04
C GLU A 112 5.44 5.02 16.48
N GLY A 113 4.58 5.79 17.14
CA GLY A 113 3.23 5.34 17.56
C GLY A 113 2.39 4.93 16.35
N LEU A 114 2.35 5.75 15.31
CA LEU A 114 1.65 5.44 14.07
C LEU A 114 2.29 4.26 13.32
N THR A 115 3.60 4.12 13.37
CA THR A 115 4.31 2.99 12.74
C THR A 115 3.85 1.64 13.30
N ILE A 116 3.57 1.58 14.61
CA ILE A 116 3.18 0.35 15.29
C ILE A 116 1.67 0.11 15.22
N SER A 117 0.86 1.18 15.28
CA SER A 117 -0.59 1.07 15.49
C SER A 117 -1.43 1.16 14.23
N SER A 118 -0.90 1.69 13.13
CA SER A 118 -1.62 1.81 11.85
C SER A 118 -1.39 0.61 10.93
N MET A 119 -2.23 0.53 9.89
CA MET A 119 -2.20 -0.53 8.86
C MET A 119 -1.65 0.04 7.54
N PRO A 120 -0.33 0.00 7.29
CA PRO A 120 0.21 0.44 6.01
C PRO A 120 -0.28 -0.47 4.87
N MET A 121 -0.30 0.05 3.64
CA MET A 121 -0.69 -0.71 2.45
C MET A 121 0.30 -0.47 1.31
N LYS A 122 1.48 -1.05 1.42
CA LYS A 122 2.57 -0.95 0.44
C LYS A 122 2.99 -2.30 -0.14
N THR A 123 2.73 -3.38 0.58
CA THR A 123 3.09 -4.76 0.22
C THR A 123 1.85 -5.65 0.14
N VAL A 124 1.99 -6.81 -0.51
CA VAL A 124 0.92 -7.82 -0.57
C VAL A 124 0.55 -8.33 0.83
N ALA A 125 1.54 -8.53 1.71
CA ALA A 125 1.29 -8.95 3.09
C ALA A 125 0.45 -7.93 3.85
N GLU A 126 0.82 -6.65 3.80
CA GLU A 126 0.06 -5.57 4.44
C GLU A 126 -1.38 -5.45 3.90
N ALA A 127 -1.58 -5.64 2.58
CA ALA A 127 -2.93 -5.64 2.01
C ALA A 127 -3.77 -6.83 2.51
N LEU A 128 -3.18 -8.02 2.68
CA LEU A 128 -3.84 -9.19 3.26
C LEU A 128 -4.14 -9.01 4.75
N ASP A 129 -3.23 -8.39 5.50
CA ASP A 129 -3.43 -8.08 6.92
C ASP A 129 -4.59 -7.09 7.08
N LEU A 130 -4.64 -6.04 6.25
CA LEU A 130 -5.76 -5.09 6.23
C LEU A 130 -7.07 -5.78 5.89
N ARG A 131 -7.11 -6.64 4.86
CA ARG A 131 -8.27 -7.44 4.51
C ARG A 131 -8.75 -8.29 5.68
N SER A 132 -7.83 -8.99 6.34
CA SER A 132 -8.14 -9.84 7.47
C SER A 132 -8.68 -9.03 8.64
N LEU A 133 -8.12 -7.84 8.91
CA LEU A 133 -8.59 -6.94 9.96
C LEU A 133 -10.00 -6.44 9.69
N ILE A 134 -10.31 -6.03 8.44
CA ILE A 134 -11.65 -5.59 8.03
C ILE A 134 -12.68 -6.68 8.35
N LEU A 135 -12.46 -7.88 7.84
CA LEU A 135 -13.38 -9.01 8.04
C LEU A 135 -13.54 -9.35 9.53
N GLN A 136 -12.41 -9.46 10.26
CA GLN A 136 -12.46 -9.74 11.70
C GLN A 136 -13.21 -8.66 12.51
N ASN A 137 -13.08 -7.39 12.12
CA ASN A 137 -13.80 -6.32 12.78
C ASN A 137 -15.31 -6.47 12.60
N PHE A 138 -15.78 -6.76 11.39
CA PHE A 138 -17.20 -6.96 11.11
C PHE A 138 -17.78 -8.17 11.86
N GLU A 139 -17.05 -9.30 11.93
CA GLU A 139 -17.46 -10.45 12.75
C GLU A 139 -17.53 -10.10 14.25
N LYS A 140 -16.54 -9.35 14.76
CA LYS A 140 -16.51 -8.95 16.18
C LYS A 140 -17.66 -8.00 16.55
N ILE A 141 -18.10 -7.13 15.66
CA ILE A 141 -19.20 -6.19 15.92
C ILE A 141 -20.47 -6.92 16.33
N LEU A 142 -20.76 -8.08 15.75
CA LEU A 142 -21.94 -8.88 16.06
C LEU A 142 -21.97 -9.34 17.54
N MET A 143 -20.81 -9.44 18.18
CA MET A 143 -20.66 -9.88 19.57
C MET A 143 -20.55 -8.72 20.57
N ILE A 144 -20.54 -7.46 20.09
CA ILE A 144 -20.38 -6.26 20.93
C ILE A 144 -21.76 -5.69 21.25
N SER A 145 -22.08 -5.46 22.52
CA SER A 145 -23.32 -4.81 22.95
C SER A 145 -23.22 -3.28 23.06
N ASN A 146 -22.03 -2.75 23.27
CA ASN A 146 -21.79 -1.31 23.43
C ASN A 146 -21.78 -0.62 22.05
N GLU A 147 -22.75 0.25 21.77
CA GLU A 147 -22.92 0.93 20.49
C GLU A 147 -21.72 1.80 20.09
N ARG A 148 -21.10 2.52 21.02
CA ARG A 148 -19.90 3.34 20.72
C ARG A 148 -18.73 2.46 20.30
N LYS A 149 -18.57 1.31 20.96
CA LYS A 149 -17.55 0.33 20.59
C LYS A 149 -17.85 -0.33 19.24
N LYS A 150 -19.13 -0.68 18.96
CA LYS A 150 -19.52 -1.14 17.62
C LYS A 150 -19.10 -0.15 16.54
N GLN A 151 -19.41 1.13 16.77
CA GLN A 151 -19.08 2.20 15.81
C GLN A 151 -17.58 2.32 15.58
N SER A 152 -16.73 2.21 16.61
CA SER A 152 -15.27 2.27 16.43
C SER A 152 -14.75 1.15 15.52
N PHE A 153 -15.34 -0.05 15.60
CA PHE A 153 -14.99 -1.19 14.74
C PHE A 153 -15.47 -1.03 13.30
N MET A 154 -16.61 -0.35 13.07
CA MET A 154 -17.13 -0.09 11.71
C MET A 154 -16.42 1.06 11.00
N ASN A 155 -15.79 1.97 11.74
CA ASN A 155 -15.22 3.18 11.18
C ASN A 155 -13.78 2.95 10.68
N PHE A 156 -13.45 3.62 9.59
CA PHE A 156 -12.13 3.60 8.97
C PHE A 156 -11.59 5.04 8.84
N VAL A 157 -10.33 5.23 9.18
CA VAL A 157 -9.61 6.46 8.90
C VAL A 157 -8.46 6.15 7.96
N ILE A 158 -8.42 6.84 6.82
CA ILE A 158 -7.37 6.74 5.82
C ILE A 158 -6.57 8.04 5.85
N ALA A 159 -5.29 7.95 6.21
CA ALA A 159 -4.39 9.10 6.32
C ALA A 159 -3.63 9.34 5.02
N GLY A 160 -4.03 10.37 4.30
CA GLY A 160 -3.45 10.77 3.02
C GLY A 160 -4.37 10.53 1.83
N ALA A 161 -4.74 11.63 1.14
CA ALA A 161 -5.61 11.58 -0.04
C ALA A 161 -4.80 11.62 -1.36
N GLY A 162 -3.69 10.88 -1.40
CA GLY A 162 -3.01 10.50 -2.64
C GLY A 162 -3.79 9.39 -3.38
N PRO A 163 -3.28 8.90 -4.53
CA PRO A 163 -3.95 7.85 -5.31
C PRO A 163 -4.39 6.64 -4.46
N THR A 164 -3.48 6.07 -3.69
CA THR A 164 -3.76 4.90 -2.86
C THR A 164 -4.89 5.13 -1.85
N GLY A 165 -4.87 6.27 -1.13
CA GLY A 165 -5.92 6.59 -0.15
C GLY A 165 -7.28 6.83 -0.81
N VAL A 166 -7.30 7.50 -1.95
CA VAL A 166 -8.53 7.76 -2.73
C VAL A 166 -9.12 6.45 -3.27
N GLU A 167 -8.29 5.57 -3.82
CA GLU A 167 -8.70 4.26 -4.34
C GLU A 167 -9.23 3.36 -3.23
N LEU A 168 -8.54 3.30 -2.09
CA LEU A 168 -8.99 2.51 -0.94
C LEU A 168 -10.28 3.06 -0.34
N ALA A 169 -10.38 4.39 -0.17
CA ALA A 169 -11.60 5.02 0.34
C ALA A 169 -12.81 4.74 -0.56
N GLY A 170 -12.62 4.83 -1.88
CA GLY A 170 -13.63 4.48 -2.86
C GLY A 170 -14.06 3.03 -2.76
N ALA A 171 -13.11 2.10 -2.71
CA ALA A 171 -13.39 0.67 -2.60
C ALA A 171 -14.12 0.31 -1.28
N LEU A 172 -13.75 0.92 -0.16
CA LEU A 172 -14.49 0.76 1.11
C LEU A 172 -15.91 1.34 1.02
N GLY A 173 -16.09 2.46 0.30
CA GLY A 173 -17.42 3.01 0.02
C GLY A 173 -18.29 2.05 -0.79
N GLU A 174 -17.74 1.42 -1.83
CA GLU A 174 -18.44 0.38 -2.61
C GLU A 174 -18.80 -0.83 -1.75
N LEU A 175 -17.89 -1.30 -0.87
CA LEU A 175 -18.19 -2.38 0.08
C LEU A 175 -19.36 -2.00 1.00
N LYS A 176 -19.34 -0.78 1.53
CA LYS A 176 -20.40 -0.24 2.41
C LYS A 176 -21.76 -0.22 1.71
N LEU A 177 -21.80 0.15 0.44
CA LEU A 177 -23.06 0.30 -0.31
C LEU A 177 -23.61 -1.02 -0.85
N HIS A 178 -22.74 -1.96 -1.24
CA HIS A 178 -23.15 -3.09 -2.07
C HIS A 178 -22.89 -4.46 -1.45
N ILE A 179 -21.87 -4.61 -0.62
CA ILE A 179 -21.44 -5.93 -0.10
C ILE A 179 -21.88 -6.10 1.37
N PHE A 180 -21.47 -5.21 2.25
CA PHE A 180 -21.78 -5.33 3.67
C PHE A 180 -23.28 -5.39 4.02
N PRO A 181 -24.22 -4.72 3.28
CA PRO A 181 -25.64 -4.89 3.55
C PRO A 181 -26.15 -6.31 3.29
N VAL A 182 -25.47 -7.05 2.41
CA VAL A 182 -25.83 -8.45 2.09
C VAL A 182 -25.18 -9.40 3.09
N ASP A 183 -23.89 -9.17 3.41
CA ASP A 183 -23.14 -10.08 4.28
C ASP A 183 -23.45 -9.88 5.77
N TYR A 184 -23.83 -8.67 6.18
CA TYR A 184 -24.08 -8.29 7.57
C TYR A 184 -25.42 -7.53 7.69
N PRO A 185 -26.57 -8.18 7.38
CA PRO A 185 -27.90 -7.53 7.37
C PRO A 185 -28.35 -7.05 8.77
N GLU A 186 -27.74 -7.55 9.86
CA GLU A 186 -28.00 -7.13 11.23
C GLU A 186 -27.37 -5.79 11.60
N LEU A 187 -26.42 -5.27 10.80
CA LEU A 187 -25.73 -4.04 11.10
C LEU A 187 -26.38 -2.82 10.46
N ASP A 188 -26.52 -1.75 11.23
CA ASP A 188 -26.90 -0.44 10.68
C ASP A 188 -25.68 0.26 10.06
N LEU A 189 -25.47 0.01 8.78
CA LEU A 189 -24.34 0.55 8.04
C LEU A 189 -24.40 2.07 7.79
N ASN A 190 -25.53 2.73 8.10
CA ASN A 190 -25.59 4.18 8.11
C ASN A 190 -24.68 4.77 9.20
N LYS A 191 -24.41 4.00 10.25
CA LYS A 191 -23.47 4.37 11.32
C LYS A 191 -21.99 4.16 10.97
N MET A 192 -21.68 3.45 9.89
CA MET A 192 -20.31 3.27 9.41
C MET A 192 -19.79 4.54 8.76
N ASN A 193 -18.62 5.00 9.22
CA ASN A 193 -17.96 6.16 8.65
C ASN A 193 -16.61 5.77 8.02
N ILE A 194 -16.35 6.31 6.84
CA ILE A 194 -15.07 6.19 6.15
C ILE A 194 -14.52 7.62 6.03
N TYR A 195 -13.45 7.91 6.77
CA TYR A 195 -12.81 9.22 6.76
C TYR A 195 -11.56 9.16 5.90
N LEU A 196 -11.48 10.03 4.89
CA LEU A 196 -10.26 10.28 4.12
C LEU A 196 -9.67 11.60 4.59
N VAL A 197 -8.59 11.53 5.38
CA VAL A 197 -7.96 12.69 6.03
C VAL A 197 -6.76 13.14 5.21
N GLN A 198 -6.71 14.43 4.87
CA GLN A 198 -5.64 15.04 4.08
C GLN A 198 -5.13 16.31 4.74
N SER A 199 -3.82 16.42 4.91
CA SER A 199 -3.18 17.60 5.47
C SER A 199 -3.23 18.84 4.56
N GLY A 200 -3.38 18.65 3.26
CA GLY A 200 -3.55 19.72 2.27
C GLY A 200 -5.02 20.08 2.04
N ASP A 201 -5.22 21.04 1.16
CA ASP A 201 -6.50 21.67 0.83
C ASP A 201 -7.34 20.87 -0.19
N ARG A 202 -6.81 19.77 -0.75
CA ARG A 202 -7.51 18.96 -1.75
C ARG A 202 -7.03 17.51 -1.79
N VAL A 203 -7.89 16.64 -2.28
CA VAL A 203 -7.51 15.26 -2.63
C VAL A 203 -6.69 15.24 -3.92
N LEU A 204 -5.84 14.22 -4.13
CA LEU A 204 -5.02 14.05 -5.32
C LEU A 204 -4.24 15.34 -5.70
N PRO A 205 -3.41 15.91 -4.81
CA PRO A 205 -2.79 17.21 -5.02
C PRO A 205 -1.87 17.28 -6.25
N MET A 206 -1.42 16.12 -6.75
CA MET A 206 -0.60 15.99 -7.97
C MET A 206 -1.40 16.10 -9.27
N PHE A 207 -2.74 16.10 -9.20
CA PHE A 207 -3.63 16.18 -10.34
C PHE A 207 -4.19 17.61 -10.51
N SER A 208 -4.91 17.83 -11.62
CA SER A 208 -5.56 19.14 -11.83
C SER A 208 -6.61 19.44 -10.76
N PRO A 209 -6.86 20.70 -10.40
CA PRO A 209 -7.92 21.05 -9.46
C PRO A 209 -9.30 20.50 -9.85
N GLN A 210 -9.59 20.45 -11.14
CA GLN A 210 -10.85 19.88 -11.65
C GLN A 210 -10.94 18.38 -11.39
N SER A 211 -9.83 17.64 -11.57
CA SER A 211 -9.78 16.20 -11.29
C SER A 211 -9.90 15.94 -9.78
N SER A 212 -9.24 16.73 -8.96
CA SER A 212 -9.35 16.66 -7.49
C SER A 212 -10.79 16.86 -7.02
N GLU A 213 -11.47 17.90 -7.52
CA GLU A 213 -12.85 18.19 -7.16
C GLU A 213 -13.82 17.11 -7.63
N ARG A 214 -13.59 16.54 -8.82
CA ARG A 214 -14.39 15.42 -9.33
C ARG A 214 -14.21 14.17 -8.47
N ALA A 215 -12.97 13.85 -8.10
CA ALA A 215 -12.66 12.72 -7.23
C ALA A 215 -13.32 12.87 -5.85
N LYS A 216 -13.22 14.07 -5.24
CA LYS A 216 -13.86 14.38 -3.96
C LYS A 216 -15.37 14.15 -4.03
N ARG A 217 -16.05 14.74 -5.01
CA ARG A 217 -17.52 14.56 -5.20
C ARG A 217 -17.91 13.11 -5.41
N TYR A 218 -17.08 12.32 -6.10
CA TYR A 218 -17.35 10.90 -6.29
C TYR A 218 -17.24 10.13 -4.97
N LEU A 219 -16.18 10.38 -4.18
CA LEU A 219 -16.02 9.79 -2.86
C LEU A 219 -17.17 10.12 -1.91
N GLU A 220 -17.59 11.38 -1.89
CA GLU A 220 -18.73 11.82 -1.07
C GLU A 220 -20.04 11.12 -1.46
N LYS A 221 -20.28 10.84 -2.76
CA LYS A 221 -21.40 10.02 -3.23
C LYS A 221 -21.33 8.57 -2.75
N LEU A 222 -20.14 8.03 -2.56
CA LEU A 222 -19.91 6.70 -1.98
C LEU A 222 -20.02 6.69 -0.44
N GLY A 223 -20.36 7.82 0.18
CA GLY A 223 -20.47 7.93 1.63
C GLY A 223 -19.14 8.06 2.35
N VAL A 224 -18.08 8.49 1.66
CA VAL A 224 -16.78 8.83 2.26
C VAL A 224 -16.82 10.28 2.75
N THR A 225 -16.38 10.51 3.97
CA THR A 225 -16.19 11.85 4.54
C THR A 225 -14.76 12.31 4.24
N VAL A 226 -14.62 13.31 3.37
CA VAL A 226 -13.31 13.91 3.04
C VAL A 226 -12.99 15.03 4.01
N VAL A 227 -11.92 14.86 4.78
CA VAL A 227 -11.47 15.83 5.81
C VAL A 227 -10.17 16.47 5.34
N LEU A 228 -10.25 17.70 4.87
CA LEU A 228 -9.10 18.46 4.34
C LEU A 228 -8.47 19.35 5.42
N ASN A 229 -7.27 19.87 5.14
CA ASN A 229 -6.49 20.72 6.05
C ASN A 229 -6.30 20.10 7.44
N THR A 230 -6.33 18.78 7.50
CA THR A 230 -6.29 18.01 8.75
C THR A 230 -5.18 16.97 8.70
N ARG A 231 -4.39 16.91 9.76
CA ARG A 231 -3.29 15.93 9.91
C ARG A 231 -3.61 14.99 11.05
N VAL A 232 -3.41 13.70 10.81
CA VAL A 232 -3.39 12.68 11.86
C VAL A 232 -2.12 12.86 12.69
N LEU A 233 -2.28 12.93 14.02
CA LEU A 233 -1.19 13.11 14.97
C LEU A 233 -0.86 11.83 15.71
N ASP A 234 -1.89 11.07 16.14
CA ASP A 234 -1.72 9.87 16.93
C ASP A 234 -2.91 8.92 16.78
N PHE A 235 -2.75 7.68 17.22
CA PHE A 235 -3.78 6.65 17.21
C PHE A 235 -3.70 5.78 18.46
N SER A 236 -4.74 5.83 19.28
CA SER A 236 -4.82 5.10 20.56
C SER A 236 -5.50 3.71 20.45
N GLY A 237 -5.80 3.25 19.23
CA GLY A 237 -6.51 1.99 18.97
C GLY A 237 -8.04 2.11 18.87
N ASP A 238 -8.66 3.15 19.41
CA ASP A 238 -10.09 3.44 19.27
C ASP A 238 -10.36 4.89 18.81
N TYR A 239 -9.34 5.76 18.86
CA TYR A 239 -9.42 7.17 18.50
C TYR A 239 -8.21 7.59 17.68
N VAL A 240 -8.47 8.26 16.57
CA VAL A 240 -7.46 8.92 15.76
C VAL A 240 -7.45 10.41 16.14
N GLN A 241 -6.35 10.87 16.71
CA GLN A 241 -6.16 12.28 17.10
C GLN A 241 -5.75 13.11 15.88
N THR A 242 -6.31 14.30 15.78
CA THR A 242 -6.00 15.23 14.70
C THR A 242 -5.50 16.58 15.21
N ASN A 243 -4.81 17.34 14.34
CA ASN A 243 -4.31 18.67 14.67
C ASN A 243 -5.41 19.74 14.84
N THR A 244 -6.66 19.40 14.53
CA THR A 244 -7.82 20.30 14.70
C THR A 244 -8.46 20.17 16.07
N GLY A 245 -8.01 19.22 16.89
CA GLY A 245 -8.60 18.89 18.19
C GLY A 245 -9.89 18.06 18.09
N GLN A 246 -10.31 17.70 16.89
CA GLN A 246 -11.42 16.77 16.66
C GLN A 246 -10.88 15.34 16.53
N ASP A 247 -11.15 14.49 17.52
CA ASP A 247 -10.82 13.09 17.46
C ASP A 247 -11.83 12.31 16.63
N LEU A 248 -11.34 11.41 15.78
CA LEU A 248 -12.16 10.51 14.99
C LEU A 248 -12.25 9.15 15.66
N VAL A 249 -13.48 8.70 15.92
CA VAL A 249 -13.73 7.37 16.52
C VAL A 249 -13.54 6.32 15.43
N ALA A 250 -12.46 5.55 15.51
CA ALA A 250 -12.17 4.46 14.58
C ALA A 250 -11.15 3.51 15.20
N ARG A 251 -11.29 2.22 14.90
CA ARG A 251 -10.33 1.19 15.29
C ARG A 251 -9.37 0.80 14.17
N THR A 252 -9.60 1.30 12.99
CA THR A 252 -8.74 1.05 11.82
C THR A 252 -8.22 2.36 11.28
N LEU A 253 -6.90 2.54 11.35
CA LEU A 253 -6.15 3.63 10.72
C LEU A 253 -5.22 3.04 9.65
N ILE A 254 -5.29 3.61 8.44
CA ILE A 254 -4.56 3.14 7.25
C ILE A 254 -3.71 4.27 6.69
#